data_df59df53e8318860ab01585e40229805
#
_entry.id   df59df53e8318860ab01585e40229805
#
_cell.length_a   1.000
_cell.length_b   1.000
_cell.length_c   1.000
_cell.angle_alpha   90.00
_cell.angle_beta   90.00
_cell.angle_gamma   90.00
#
_symmetry.space_group_name_H-M   'P 1'
#
loop_
_entity.id
_entity.type
_entity.pdbx_description
1 polymer ?
#
loop_
_entity_poly.entity_id
_entity_poly.type
_entity_poly.pdbx_seq_one_letter_code
_entity_poly.pdbx_strand_id
1 'polypeptide(L)'
;DMQFPMIVKPTDRSGSRGIMRVERLEEIAPAVEEAVRNSFEKKAIIEEYIEGNEYSCECISYQGRHHVLAVTKKYTTGYPHFIETGHVQPSGLSEEMLKKVRSVMYPALDALKITDGASHGEFRITPEGDVRIIEIGSRMGGDCIGSDLVPLSTGYDFMEMIVDVACGKEPKIVPKTGPKEARIRFLFTMDDVEEMKQYEKEHPEEIYRISELDLSHLGHVSDSSTRLGYYITVKELS
;
A
#
# COMPACT_ATOMS: atom_id res chain seq x y z
N ASP A 1 -23.00 16.92 3.26
CA ASP A 1 -22.20 17.74 4.19
C ASP A 1 -21.09 16.87 4.74
N MET A 2 -19.83 17.15 4.37
CA MET A 2 -18.67 16.45 4.90
C MET A 2 -18.46 16.84 6.37
N GLN A 3 -18.04 15.85 7.18
CA GLN A 3 -17.75 16.05 8.61
C GLN A 3 -16.25 16.05 8.88
N PHE A 4 -15.81 16.76 9.90
CA PHE A 4 -14.45 16.68 10.40
C PHE A 4 -14.23 15.38 11.22
N PRO A 5 -13.01 14.84 11.22
CA PRO A 5 -11.84 15.33 10.48
C PRO A 5 -11.93 15.04 8.98
N MET A 6 -11.19 15.80 8.18
CA MET A 6 -11.09 15.62 6.71
C MET A 6 -9.64 15.38 6.30
N ILE A 7 -9.45 14.81 5.12
CA ILE A 7 -8.16 14.71 4.44
C ILE A 7 -8.14 15.68 3.27
N VAL A 8 -7.08 16.46 3.18
CA VAL A 8 -6.76 17.29 2.01
C VAL A 8 -5.49 16.74 1.39
N LYS A 9 -5.54 16.42 0.09
CA LYS A 9 -4.39 15.83 -0.62
C LYS A 9 -4.31 16.29 -2.07
N PRO A 10 -3.11 16.26 -2.70
CA PRO A 10 -2.97 16.42 -4.14
C PRO A 10 -3.73 15.32 -4.90
N THR A 11 -4.24 15.63 -6.10
CA THR A 11 -4.94 14.63 -6.94
C THR A 11 -4.00 13.69 -7.70
N ASP A 12 -2.69 13.99 -7.74
CA ASP A 12 -1.72 13.39 -8.66
C ASP A 12 -0.36 13.10 -8.01
N ARG A 13 -0.33 12.89 -6.70
CA ARG A 13 0.89 12.54 -5.96
C ARG A 13 0.76 11.19 -5.27
N SER A 14 1.92 10.61 -4.94
CA SER A 14 2.06 9.36 -4.20
C SER A 14 3.03 9.53 -3.01
N GLY A 15 3.09 8.54 -2.12
CA GLY A 15 4.04 8.49 -1.02
C GLY A 15 3.78 9.55 0.05
N SER A 16 2.53 9.79 0.38
CA SER A 16 2.05 10.70 1.43
C SER A 16 2.45 12.19 1.27
N ARG A 17 2.90 12.60 0.06
CA ARG A 17 3.34 13.98 -0.21
C ARG A 17 2.17 14.94 -0.27
N GLY A 18 2.19 15.96 0.59
CA GLY A 18 1.18 17.02 0.61
C GLY A 18 -0.18 16.56 1.14
N ILE A 19 -0.25 15.42 1.85
CA ILE A 19 -1.46 14.96 2.54
C ILE A 19 -1.52 15.62 3.90
N MET A 20 -2.68 16.20 4.24
CA MET A 20 -2.94 16.79 5.55
C MET A 20 -4.30 16.35 6.07
N ARG A 21 -4.36 15.93 7.32
CA ARG A 21 -5.60 15.79 8.06
C ARG A 21 -5.92 17.12 8.72
N VAL A 22 -7.16 17.57 8.55
CA VAL A 22 -7.69 18.81 9.09
C VAL A 22 -8.83 18.54 10.05
N GLU A 23 -8.82 19.22 11.20
CA GLU A 23 -9.77 19.01 12.28
C GLU A 23 -10.86 20.08 12.31
N ARG A 24 -10.63 21.22 11.64
CA ARG A 24 -11.52 22.39 11.67
C ARG A 24 -11.38 23.25 10.41
N LEU A 25 -12.36 24.11 10.22
CA LEU A 25 -12.54 24.89 9.00
C LEU A 25 -11.33 25.79 8.67
N GLU A 26 -10.70 26.38 9.69
CA GLU A 26 -9.57 27.30 9.52
C GLU A 26 -8.32 26.62 8.93
N GLU A 27 -8.22 25.31 9.07
CA GLU A 27 -7.09 24.51 8.58
C GLU A 27 -7.23 24.14 7.10
N ILE A 28 -8.43 24.24 6.51
CA ILE A 28 -8.68 23.82 5.12
C ILE A 28 -7.88 24.65 4.13
N ALA A 29 -7.92 25.97 4.22
CA ALA A 29 -7.27 26.84 3.23
C ALA A 29 -5.74 26.63 3.19
N PRO A 30 -5.00 26.61 4.31
CA PRO A 30 -3.58 26.26 4.31
C PRO A 30 -3.28 24.86 3.77
N ALA A 31 -4.13 23.85 4.11
CA ALA A 31 -3.96 22.49 3.64
C ALA A 31 -4.16 22.38 2.11
N VAL A 32 -5.16 23.09 1.55
CA VAL A 32 -5.39 23.16 0.10
C VAL A 32 -4.20 23.82 -0.59
N GLU A 33 -3.68 24.93 -0.07
CA GLU A 33 -2.51 25.59 -0.64
C GLU A 33 -1.29 24.67 -0.68
N GLU A 34 -1.05 23.92 0.38
CA GLU A 34 0.04 22.93 0.45
C GLU A 34 -0.18 21.78 -0.54
N ALA A 35 -1.39 21.21 -0.60
CA ALA A 35 -1.73 20.16 -1.54
C ALA A 35 -1.56 20.62 -3.00
N VAL A 36 -2.06 21.81 -3.34
CA VAL A 36 -1.91 22.43 -4.69
C VAL A 36 -0.44 22.69 -5.02
N ARG A 37 0.37 23.13 -4.03
CA ARG A 37 1.82 23.35 -4.23
C ARG A 37 2.52 22.04 -4.63
N ASN A 38 2.15 20.93 -4.00
CA ASN A 38 2.70 19.61 -4.27
C ASN A 38 2.14 18.94 -5.53
N SER A 39 0.95 19.34 -6.01
CA SER A 39 0.31 18.76 -7.21
C SER A 39 0.98 19.24 -8.49
N PHE A 40 1.15 18.33 -9.46
CA PHE A 40 1.58 18.65 -10.82
C PHE A 40 0.47 19.42 -11.59
N GLU A 41 -0.78 18.98 -11.46
CA GLU A 41 -1.95 19.62 -12.08
C GLU A 41 -2.48 20.84 -11.30
N LYS A 42 -1.86 21.17 -10.16
CA LYS A 42 -2.30 22.25 -9.27
C LYS A 42 -3.72 22.08 -8.77
N LYS A 43 -4.06 20.84 -8.41
CA LYS A 43 -5.37 20.47 -7.89
C LYS A 43 -5.24 19.77 -6.54
N ALA A 44 -6.23 19.96 -5.69
CA ALA A 44 -6.39 19.25 -4.44
C ALA A 44 -7.77 18.59 -4.38
N ILE A 45 -7.87 17.51 -3.61
CA ILE A 45 -9.13 16.88 -3.24
C ILE A 45 -9.29 16.97 -1.72
N ILE A 46 -10.53 17.17 -1.28
CA ILE A 46 -10.93 17.14 0.14
C ILE A 46 -11.85 15.96 0.31
N GLU A 47 -11.52 15.08 1.23
CA GLU A 47 -12.24 13.85 1.50
C GLU A 47 -12.56 13.72 2.99
N GLU A 48 -13.59 12.96 3.30
CA GLU A 48 -13.86 12.54 4.67
C GLU A 48 -12.72 11.65 5.18
N TYR A 49 -12.25 11.88 6.42
CA TYR A 49 -11.29 10.98 7.03
C TYR A 49 -11.96 9.68 7.45
N ILE A 50 -11.51 8.58 6.93
CA ILE A 50 -12.00 7.25 7.24
C ILE A 50 -11.18 6.69 8.40
N GLU A 51 -11.79 6.45 9.56
CA GLU A 51 -11.15 5.75 10.66
C GLU A 51 -11.02 4.25 10.37
N GLY A 52 -9.97 3.63 10.92
CA GLY A 52 -9.75 2.18 10.81
C GLY A 52 -8.35 1.79 10.38
N ASN A 53 -8.13 0.48 10.34
CA ASN A 53 -6.86 -0.09 9.88
C ASN A 53 -6.76 0.01 8.36
N GLU A 54 -5.57 0.33 7.88
CA GLU A 54 -5.29 0.51 6.46
C GLU A 54 -4.76 -0.76 5.83
N TYR A 55 -5.28 -1.05 4.64
CA TYR A 55 -4.94 -2.20 3.82
C TYR A 55 -4.81 -1.80 2.36
N SER A 56 -4.17 -2.67 1.59
CA SER A 56 -4.27 -2.62 0.13
C SER A 56 -4.53 -3.99 -0.45
N CYS A 57 -5.04 -4.05 -1.67
CA CYS A 57 -5.14 -5.30 -2.42
C CYS A 57 -4.51 -5.14 -3.80
N GLU A 58 -3.79 -6.19 -4.20
CA GLU A 58 -3.25 -6.34 -5.53
C GLU A 58 -4.19 -7.20 -6.37
N CYS A 59 -4.60 -6.67 -7.51
CA CYS A 59 -5.46 -7.36 -8.44
C CYS A 59 -4.80 -7.49 -9.80
N ILE A 60 -5.15 -8.59 -10.52
CA ILE A 60 -4.94 -8.72 -11.95
C ILE A 60 -6.30 -8.81 -12.64
N SER A 61 -6.47 -8.05 -13.71
CA SER A 61 -7.69 -8.04 -14.53
C SER A 61 -7.37 -8.50 -15.94
N TYR A 62 -8.28 -9.28 -16.52
CA TYR A 62 -8.23 -9.69 -17.91
C TYR A 62 -9.63 -9.78 -18.49
N GLN A 63 -9.89 -8.99 -19.55
CA GLN A 63 -11.18 -8.90 -20.22
C GLN A 63 -12.35 -8.66 -19.24
N GLY A 64 -12.14 -7.74 -18.27
CA GLY A 64 -13.13 -7.38 -17.26
C GLY A 64 -13.34 -8.41 -16.14
N ARG A 65 -12.57 -9.51 -16.12
CA ARG A 65 -12.56 -10.45 -14.98
C ARG A 65 -11.44 -10.06 -14.02
N HIS A 66 -11.80 -9.82 -12.77
CA HIS A 66 -10.88 -9.37 -11.73
C HIS A 66 -10.50 -10.49 -10.77
N HIS A 67 -9.23 -10.56 -10.39
CA HIS A 67 -8.72 -11.49 -9.41
C HIS A 67 -7.87 -10.76 -8.37
N VAL A 68 -8.32 -10.77 -7.11
CA VAL A 68 -7.49 -10.33 -5.98
C VAL A 68 -6.42 -11.40 -5.74
N LEU A 69 -5.16 -11.04 -5.89
CA LEU A 69 -4.02 -11.93 -5.68
C LEU A 69 -3.57 -11.93 -4.23
N ALA A 70 -3.51 -10.75 -3.60
CA ALA A 70 -3.10 -10.58 -2.22
C ALA A 70 -3.80 -9.39 -1.57
N VAL A 71 -3.96 -9.47 -0.25
CA VAL A 71 -4.35 -8.33 0.59
C VAL A 71 -3.21 -8.07 1.58
N THR A 72 -2.77 -6.83 1.63
CA THR A 72 -1.65 -6.35 2.44
C THR A 72 -2.19 -5.56 3.62
N LYS A 73 -1.70 -5.83 4.83
CA LYS A 73 -1.88 -4.93 5.96
C LYS A 73 -0.79 -3.87 5.92
N LYS A 74 -1.18 -2.59 5.97
CA LYS A 74 -0.28 -1.44 5.97
C LYS A 74 -0.12 -0.89 7.39
N TYR A 75 1.09 -0.50 7.72
CA TYR A 75 1.42 0.20 8.95
C TYR A 75 1.93 1.58 8.58
N THR A 76 1.46 2.60 9.30
CA THR A 76 1.84 4.00 9.06
C THR A 76 2.25 4.67 10.36
N THR A 77 2.95 5.80 10.26
CA THR A 77 3.24 6.67 11.42
C THR A 77 1.97 7.28 12.02
N GLY A 78 0.84 7.23 11.30
CA GLY A 78 -0.35 7.97 11.67
C GLY A 78 -0.18 9.49 11.48
N TYR A 79 -1.12 10.24 12.08
CA TYR A 79 -1.08 11.70 12.06
C TYR A 79 0.25 12.24 12.61
N PRO A 80 0.83 13.30 12.01
CA PRO A 80 0.29 14.10 10.91
C PRO A 80 0.68 13.65 9.49
N HIS A 81 1.64 12.76 9.30
CA HIS A 81 2.29 12.51 8.00
C HIS A 81 1.83 11.27 7.28
N PHE A 82 1.27 10.27 7.99
CA PHE A 82 0.77 8.99 7.44
C PHE A 82 1.80 8.25 6.57
N ILE A 83 3.10 8.35 6.93
CA ILE A 83 4.18 7.67 6.18
C ILE A 83 4.13 6.19 6.51
N GLU A 84 4.18 5.32 5.51
CA GLU A 84 4.19 3.88 5.71
C GLU A 84 5.48 3.45 6.41
N THR A 85 5.32 2.68 7.49
CA THR A 85 6.40 2.11 8.30
C THR A 85 6.67 0.64 7.98
N GLY A 86 5.73 -0.01 7.30
CA GLY A 86 5.87 -1.39 6.85
C GLY A 86 4.58 -1.98 6.30
N HIS A 87 4.74 -3.14 5.68
CA HIS A 87 3.65 -3.91 5.08
C HIS A 87 3.81 -5.39 5.42
N VAL A 88 2.71 -6.12 5.51
CA VAL A 88 2.73 -7.57 5.71
C VAL A 88 1.67 -8.27 4.86
N GLN A 89 2.04 -9.39 4.28
CA GLN A 89 1.18 -10.33 3.60
C GLN A 89 1.42 -11.75 4.14
N PRO A 90 0.36 -12.55 4.32
CA PRO A 90 -1.06 -12.20 4.21
C PRO A 90 -1.48 -11.16 5.26
N SER A 91 -2.58 -10.45 4.98
CA SER A 91 -3.08 -9.36 5.83
C SER A 91 -3.60 -9.78 7.21
N GLY A 92 -3.78 -11.07 7.45
CA GLY A 92 -4.40 -11.62 8.67
C GLY A 92 -5.92 -11.43 8.73
N LEU A 93 -6.57 -10.99 7.65
CA LEU A 93 -8.02 -10.86 7.58
C LEU A 93 -8.69 -12.24 7.46
N SER A 94 -9.89 -12.36 8.03
CA SER A 94 -10.71 -13.56 7.88
C SER A 94 -11.19 -13.74 6.43
N GLU A 95 -11.52 -14.96 6.03
CA GLU A 95 -12.11 -15.23 4.71
C GLU A 95 -13.41 -14.47 4.46
N GLU A 96 -14.20 -14.22 5.50
CA GLU A 96 -15.40 -13.40 5.41
C GLU A 96 -15.04 -11.95 5.03
N MET A 97 -14.05 -11.37 5.69
CA MET A 97 -13.59 -10.02 5.38
C MET A 97 -12.95 -9.94 4.00
N LEU A 98 -12.17 -10.95 3.58
CA LEU A 98 -11.61 -11.02 2.24
C LEU A 98 -12.69 -11.09 1.16
N LYS A 99 -13.82 -11.77 1.42
CA LYS A 99 -15.01 -11.72 0.53
C LYS A 99 -15.61 -10.32 0.48
N LYS A 100 -15.71 -9.64 1.63
CA LYS A 100 -16.20 -8.25 1.68
C LYS A 100 -15.29 -7.30 0.91
N VAL A 101 -13.97 -7.44 1.03
CA VAL A 101 -13.00 -6.67 0.23
C VAL A 101 -13.25 -6.89 -1.27
N ARG A 102 -13.36 -8.14 -1.74
CA ARG A 102 -13.65 -8.44 -3.15
C ARG A 102 -14.97 -7.83 -3.61
N SER A 103 -16.02 -7.89 -2.78
CA SER A 103 -17.34 -7.34 -3.12
C SER A 103 -17.37 -5.81 -3.26
N VAL A 104 -16.40 -5.12 -2.67
CA VAL A 104 -16.23 -3.66 -2.81
C VAL A 104 -15.28 -3.34 -3.97
N MET A 105 -14.17 -4.07 -4.08
CA MET A 105 -13.13 -3.77 -5.08
C MET A 105 -13.57 -4.08 -6.52
N TYR A 106 -14.20 -5.21 -6.78
CA TYR A 106 -14.57 -5.58 -8.15
C TYR A 106 -15.52 -4.56 -8.81
N PRO A 107 -16.63 -4.15 -8.17
CA PRO A 107 -17.46 -3.09 -8.73
C PRO A 107 -16.75 -1.74 -8.89
N ALA A 108 -15.77 -1.44 -8.04
CA ALA A 108 -14.99 -0.21 -8.17
C ALA A 108 -14.05 -0.26 -9.38
N LEU A 109 -13.40 -1.42 -9.65
CA LEU A 109 -12.60 -1.64 -10.85
C LEU A 109 -13.45 -1.53 -12.12
N ASP A 110 -14.67 -2.12 -12.11
CA ASP A 110 -15.65 -2.00 -13.19
C ASP A 110 -16.04 -0.53 -13.44
N ALA A 111 -16.35 0.22 -12.38
CA ALA A 111 -16.74 1.63 -12.46
C ALA A 111 -15.61 2.50 -13.03
N LEU A 112 -14.36 2.16 -12.74
CA LEU A 112 -13.17 2.80 -13.29
C LEU A 112 -12.82 2.31 -14.71
N LYS A 113 -13.55 1.32 -15.25
CA LYS A 113 -13.32 0.69 -16.55
C LYS A 113 -11.92 0.05 -16.65
N ILE A 114 -11.40 -0.49 -15.57
CA ILE A 114 -10.16 -1.25 -15.55
C ILE A 114 -10.49 -2.66 -16.03
N THR A 115 -10.25 -2.94 -17.29
CA THR A 115 -10.56 -4.25 -17.90
C THR A 115 -9.36 -5.17 -17.96
N ASP A 116 -8.14 -4.62 -18.06
CA ASP A 116 -6.92 -5.39 -18.30
C ASP A 116 -5.74 -4.78 -17.52
N GLY A 117 -4.89 -5.63 -16.96
CA GLY A 117 -3.69 -5.21 -16.24
C GLY A 117 -3.79 -5.30 -14.72
N ALA A 118 -2.73 -4.81 -14.08
CA ALA A 118 -2.66 -4.74 -12.62
C ALA A 118 -3.47 -3.59 -12.06
N SER A 119 -3.97 -3.76 -10.84
CA SER A 119 -4.47 -2.65 -10.04
C SER A 119 -4.08 -2.81 -8.57
N HIS A 120 -3.86 -1.68 -7.92
CA HIS A 120 -3.57 -1.52 -6.50
C HIS A 120 -4.68 -0.71 -5.87
N GLY A 121 -5.47 -1.31 -4.98
CA GLY A 121 -6.56 -0.64 -4.30
C GLY A 121 -6.25 -0.45 -2.83
N GLU A 122 -6.20 0.79 -2.36
CA GLU A 122 -6.03 1.14 -0.95
C GLU A 122 -7.39 1.36 -0.30
N PHE A 123 -7.55 0.83 0.91
CA PHE A 123 -8.80 0.91 1.65
C PHE A 123 -8.58 0.85 3.17
N ARG A 124 -9.58 1.31 3.92
CA ARG A 124 -9.64 1.10 5.36
C ARG A 124 -10.81 0.19 5.73
N ILE A 125 -10.59 -0.57 6.79
CA ILE A 125 -11.66 -1.32 7.45
C ILE A 125 -12.01 -0.56 8.71
N THR A 126 -13.23 -0.02 8.74
CA THR A 126 -13.73 0.76 9.89
C THR A 126 -13.93 -0.13 11.12
N PRO A 127 -14.07 0.45 12.33
CA PRO A 127 -14.40 -0.32 13.54
C PRO A 127 -15.66 -1.17 13.41
N GLU A 128 -16.64 -0.74 12.59
CA GLU A 128 -17.88 -1.46 12.29
C GLU A 128 -17.66 -2.60 11.28
N GLY A 129 -16.47 -2.72 10.71
CA GLY A 129 -16.12 -3.72 9.72
C GLY A 129 -16.49 -3.36 8.29
N ASP A 130 -16.72 -2.08 7.98
CA ASP A 130 -16.96 -1.62 6.61
C ASP A 130 -15.66 -1.40 5.85
N VAL A 131 -15.64 -1.84 4.58
CA VAL A 131 -14.53 -1.58 3.66
C VAL A 131 -14.79 -0.27 2.95
N ARG A 132 -13.88 0.70 3.12
CA ARG A 132 -13.96 2.04 2.54
C ARG A 132 -12.73 2.30 1.68
N ILE A 133 -12.92 2.51 0.39
CA ILE A 133 -11.83 2.77 -0.57
C ILE A 133 -11.22 4.15 -0.31
N ILE A 134 -9.89 4.21 -0.33
CA ILE A 134 -9.09 5.45 -0.27
C ILE A 134 -8.63 5.85 -1.67
N GLU A 135 -8.07 4.87 -2.42
CA GLU A 135 -7.48 5.12 -3.73
C GLU A 135 -7.42 3.82 -4.54
N ILE A 136 -7.55 3.92 -5.86
CA ILE A 136 -7.27 2.82 -6.77
C ILE A 136 -6.36 3.32 -7.89
N GLY A 137 -5.19 2.69 -8.02
CA GLY A 137 -4.26 2.90 -9.13
C GLY A 137 -4.31 1.73 -10.11
N SER A 138 -4.39 1.99 -11.42
CA SER A 138 -4.32 0.96 -12.48
C SER A 138 -2.86 0.55 -12.75
N ARG A 139 -2.18 0.12 -11.70
CA ARG A 139 -0.80 -0.35 -11.67
C ARG A 139 -0.61 -1.27 -10.46
N MET A 140 0.48 -2.03 -10.41
CA MET A 140 0.83 -2.77 -9.19
C MET A 140 1.24 -1.84 -8.06
N GLY A 141 1.13 -2.30 -6.81
CA GLY A 141 1.58 -1.59 -5.62
C GLY A 141 3.06 -1.25 -5.65
N GLY A 142 3.39 -0.08 -5.12
CA GLY A 142 4.76 0.35 -4.84
C GLY A 142 5.34 -0.33 -3.59
N ASP A 143 6.42 0.25 -3.05
CA ASP A 143 7.01 -0.18 -1.77
C ASP A 143 7.29 -1.70 -1.70
N CYS A 144 7.73 -2.29 -2.81
CA CYS A 144 7.97 -3.72 -2.97
C CYS A 144 6.70 -4.60 -2.81
N ILE A 145 5.50 -4.03 -2.71
CA ILE A 145 4.27 -4.82 -2.52
C ILE A 145 4.05 -5.73 -3.74
N GLY A 146 3.93 -5.15 -4.93
CA GLY A 146 3.64 -5.93 -6.15
C GLY A 146 4.82 -6.76 -6.64
N SER A 147 6.04 -6.21 -6.55
CA SER A 147 7.25 -6.85 -7.08
C SER A 147 7.81 -7.97 -6.20
N ASP A 148 7.68 -7.84 -4.89
CA ASP A 148 8.33 -8.74 -3.93
C ASP A 148 7.33 -9.42 -3.00
N LEU A 149 6.49 -8.66 -2.28
CA LEU A 149 5.62 -9.27 -1.26
C LEU A 149 4.59 -10.21 -1.87
N VAL A 150 3.95 -9.87 -3.00
CA VAL A 150 2.97 -10.75 -3.65
C VAL A 150 3.60 -12.09 -4.04
N PRO A 151 4.69 -12.16 -4.84
CA PRO A 151 5.27 -13.45 -5.19
C PRO A 151 5.81 -14.22 -3.98
N LEU A 152 6.39 -13.55 -2.99
CA LEU A 152 6.92 -14.20 -1.80
C LEU A 152 5.82 -14.80 -0.91
N SER A 153 4.70 -14.08 -0.74
CA SER A 153 3.64 -14.49 0.16
C SER A 153 2.63 -15.46 -0.46
N THR A 154 2.37 -15.34 -1.76
CA THR A 154 1.31 -16.10 -2.44
C THR A 154 1.83 -17.16 -3.40
N GLY A 155 3.09 -17.03 -3.83
CA GLY A 155 3.66 -17.84 -4.90
C GLY A 155 3.21 -17.45 -6.31
N TYR A 156 2.37 -16.43 -6.49
CA TYR A 156 1.98 -15.92 -7.81
C TYR A 156 3.12 -15.13 -8.44
N ASP A 157 3.42 -15.38 -9.69
CA ASP A 157 4.32 -14.52 -10.48
C ASP A 157 3.54 -13.35 -11.07
N PHE A 158 3.35 -12.33 -10.22
CA PHE A 158 2.55 -11.17 -10.59
C PHE A 158 3.13 -10.40 -11.77
N MET A 159 4.46 -10.33 -11.89
CA MET A 159 5.13 -9.68 -13.01
C MET A 159 4.88 -10.42 -14.32
N GLU A 160 4.97 -11.75 -14.32
CA GLU A 160 4.63 -12.58 -15.51
C GLU A 160 3.16 -12.36 -15.92
N MET A 161 2.23 -12.34 -14.95
CA MET A 161 0.81 -12.06 -15.22
C MET A 161 0.58 -10.70 -15.88
N ILE A 162 1.27 -9.64 -15.40
CA ILE A 162 1.18 -8.29 -15.99
C ILE A 162 1.68 -8.30 -17.44
N VAL A 163 2.80 -8.96 -17.70
CA VAL A 163 3.36 -9.08 -19.05
C VAL A 163 2.44 -9.88 -19.96
N ASP A 164 1.87 -10.99 -19.49
CA ASP A 164 0.92 -11.80 -20.25
C ASP A 164 -0.29 -10.97 -20.68
N VAL A 165 -0.91 -10.24 -19.74
CA VAL A 165 -2.05 -9.36 -20.04
C VAL A 165 -1.66 -8.26 -21.03
N ALA A 166 -0.50 -7.63 -20.86
CA ALA A 166 -0.01 -6.60 -21.80
C ALA A 166 0.23 -7.16 -23.22
N CYS A 167 0.53 -8.48 -23.32
CA CYS A 167 0.66 -9.20 -24.60
C CYS A 167 -0.68 -9.77 -25.11
N GLY A 168 -1.81 -9.45 -24.49
CA GLY A 168 -3.13 -9.95 -24.86
C GLY A 168 -3.38 -11.41 -24.50
N LYS A 169 -2.59 -11.96 -23.56
CA LYS A 169 -2.72 -13.36 -23.11
C LYS A 169 -3.45 -13.41 -21.78
N GLU A 170 -4.26 -14.47 -21.58
CA GLU A 170 -4.87 -14.74 -20.29
C GLU A 170 -3.79 -15.10 -19.24
N PRO A 171 -3.72 -14.39 -18.10
CA PRO A 171 -2.73 -14.67 -17.07
C PRO A 171 -3.03 -16.00 -16.37
N LYS A 172 -1.99 -16.76 -16.07
CA LYS A 172 -2.10 -18.02 -15.31
C LYS A 172 -2.13 -17.72 -13.82
N ILE A 173 -3.30 -17.82 -13.19
CA ILE A 173 -3.48 -17.61 -11.75
C ILE A 173 -3.22 -18.92 -11.01
N VAL A 174 -1.96 -19.34 -11.01
CA VAL A 174 -1.50 -20.58 -10.35
C VAL A 174 -0.25 -20.24 -9.54
N PRO A 175 -0.25 -20.48 -8.21
CA PRO A 175 0.92 -20.24 -7.39
C PRO A 175 2.05 -21.20 -7.75
N LYS A 176 3.29 -20.70 -7.83
CA LYS A 176 4.50 -21.51 -8.09
C LYS A 176 5.08 -22.09 -6.78
N THR A 177 4.74 -21.51 -5.64
CA THR A 177 5.18 -21.95 -4.29
C THR A 177 4.01 -21.93 -3.32
N GLY A 178 4.19 -22.56 -2.13
CA GLY A 178 3.23 -22.46 -1.04
C GLY A 178 3.19 -21.04 -0.45
N PRO A 179 2.10 -20.70 0.27
CA PRO A 179 1.96 -19.38 0.89
C PRO A 179 2.93 -19.23 2.07
N LYS A 180 3.47 -18.00 2.23
CA LYS A 180 4.39 -17.61 3.31
C LYS A 180 3.97 -16.26 3.88
N GLU A 181 4.47 -15.91 5.07
CA GLU A 181 4.42 -14.53 5.52
C GLU A 181 5.60 -13.77 4.88
N ALA A 182 5.31 -12.69 4.17
CA ALA A 182 6.28 -11.74 3.64
C ALA A 182 6.04 -10.37 4.26
N ARG A 183 7.08 -9.75 4.80
CA ARG A 183 7.01 -8.46 5.49
C ARG A 183 8.10 -7.53 5.00
N ILE A 184 7.77 -6.27 4.77
CA ILE A 184 8.74 -5.19 4.61
C ILE A 184 8.65 -4.25 5.80
N ARG A 185 9.80 -3.81 6.31
CA ARG A 185 9.91 -2.75 7.33
C ARG A 185 10.80 -1.65 6.81
N PHE A 186 10.32 -0.41 6.91
CA PHE A 186 11.07 0.79 6.52
C PHE A 186 11.83 1.35 7.72
N LEU A 187 12.99 1.95 7.44
CA LEU A 187 13.93 2.45 8.44
C LEU A 187 13.91 3.97 8.45
N PHE A 188 13.78 4.57 9.64
CA PHE A 188 13.62 6.01 9.86
C PHE A 188 14.73 6.57 10.74
N THR A 189 15.29 5.74 11.62
CA THR A 189 16.26 6.12 12.66
C THR A 189 17.44 5.18 12.66
N MET A 190 18.52 5.56 13.35
CA MET A 190 19.64 4.64 13.58
C MET A 190 19.24 3.47 14.48
N ASP A 191 18.31 3.66 15.39
CA ASP A 191 17.79 2.56 16.23
C ASP A 191 17.09 1.50 15.36
N ASP A 192 16.31 1.91 14.33
CA ASP A 192 15.71 0.96 13.37
C ASP A 192 16.80 0.18 12.60
N VAL A 193 17.90 0.85 12.25
CA VAL A 193 19.05 0.21 11.57
C VAL A 193 19.74 -0.80 12.49
N GLU A 194 19.89 -0.48 13.77
CA GLU A 194 20.46 -1.40 14.76
C GLU A 194 19.55 -2.60 15.02
N GLU A 195 18.23 -2.37 15.17
CA GLU A 195 17.23 -3.43 15.26
C GLU A 195 17.27 -4.36 14.05
N MET A 196 17.35 -3.80 12.83
CA MET A 196 17.48 -4.59 11.60
C MET A 196 18.74 -5.47 11.62
N LYS A 197 19.91 -4.92 11.99
CA LYS A 197 21.18 -5.69 12.08
C LYS A 197 21.12 -6.78 13.12
N GLN A 198 20.48 -6.51 14.26
CA GLN A 198 20.28 -7.52 15.29
C GLN A 198 19.37 -8.63 14.80
N TYR A 199 18.27 -8.27 14.11
CA TYR A 199 17.36 -9.24 13.50
C TYR A 199 18.06 -10.11 12.45
N GLU A 200 18.85 -9.52 11.56
CA GLU A 200 19.64 -10.23 10.54
C GLU A 200 20.61 -11.25 11.19
N LYS A 201 21.21 -10.89 12.32
CA LYS A 201 22.13 -11.76 13.05
C LYS A 201 21.40 -12.93 13.72
N GLU A 202 20.20 -12.70 14.25
CA GLU A 202 19.40 -13.70 14.99
C GLU A 202 18.62 -14.63 14.05
N HIS A 203 18.17 -14.11 12.89
CA HIS A 203 17.28 -14.77 11.93
C HIS A 203 17.77 -14.62 10.48
N PRO A 204 19.04 -14.97 10.16
CA PRO A 204 19.58 -14.76 8.81
C PRO A 204 18.80 -15.50 7.72
N GLU A 205 18.16 -16.64 8.07
CA GLU A 205 17.35 -17.44 7.14
C GLU A 205 16.03 -16.79 6.74
N GLU A 206 15.55 -15.82 7.52
CA GLU A 206 14.33 -15.08 7.22
C GLU A 206 14.57 -13.83 6.39
N ILE A 207 15.81 -13.35 6.28
CA ILE A 207 16.14 -12.16 5.50
C ILE A 207 16.11 -12.48 4.00
N TYR A 208 15.16 -11.87 3.32
CA TYR A 208 15.09 -11.94 1.86
C TYR A 208 15.93 -10.85 1.18
N ARG A 209 15.83 -9.62 1.70
CA ARG A 209 16.55 -8.46 1.14
C ARG A 209 16.74 -7.37 2.19
N ILE A 210 17.89 -6.70 2.12
CA ILE A 210 18.14 -5.42 2.79
C ILE A 210 18.51 -4.43 1.70
N SER A 211 17.92 -3.23 1.72
CA SER A 211 18.27 -2.15 0.79
C SER A 211 19.60 -1.50 1.15
N GLU A 212 20.18 -0.77 0.21
CA GLU A 212 21.18 0.23 0.56
C GLU A 212 20.58 1.25 1.54
N LEU A 213 21.43 1.77 2.44
CA LEU A 213 21.04 2.77 3.42
C LEU A 213 21.44 4.17 2.93
N ASP A 214 20.48 5.07 2.85
CA ASP A 214 20.70 6.49 2.61
C ASP A 214 20.56 7.27 3.92
N LEU A 215 21.67 7.61 4.54
CA LEU A 215 21.71 8.35 5.80
C LEU A 215 21.60 9.87 5.61
N SER A 216 21.52 10.37 4.38
CA SER A 216 21.39 11.81 4.10
C SER A 216 20.10 12.43 4.65
N HIS A 217 19.08 11.61 4.88
CA HIS A 217 17.79 11.99 5.43
C HIS A 217 17.63 11.73 6.93
N LEU A 218 18.70 11.34 7.62
CA LEU A 218 18.65 11.04 9.05
C LEU A 218 18.15 12.26 9.85
N GLY A 219 17.07 12.05 10.63
CA GLY A 219 16.39 13.10 11.40
C GLY A 219 15.44 14.01 10.60
N HIS A 220 15.28 13.78 9.28
CA HIS A 220 14.45 14.61 8.39
C HIS A 220 13.51 13.79 7.50
N VAL A 221 12.96 12.69 8.03
CA VAL A 221 11.99 11.88 7.28
C VAL A 221 10.65 12.60 7.23
N SER A 222 10.24 13.03 6.03
CA SER A 222 9.01 13.79 5.79
C SER A 222 7.99 13.07 4.93
N ASP A 223 8.43 12.12 4.12
CA ASP A 223 7.60 11.32 3.21
C ASP A 223 8.30 9.99 2.87
N SER A 224 7.67 9.15 2.05
CA SER A 224 8.19 7.83 1.73
C SER A 224 9.52 7.84 0.98
N SER A 225 9.90 8.93 0.30
CA SER A 225 11.18 9.02 -0.43
C SER A 225 12.37 9.39 0.44
N THR A 226 12.11 9.80 1.69
CA THR A 226 13.15 10.23 2.64
C THR A 226 13.44 9.19 3.72
N ARG A 227 12.93 7.96 3.58
CA ARG A 227 13.26 6.82 4.44
C ARG A 227 14.73 6.45 4.29
N LEU A 228 15.36 5.97 5.37
CA LEU A 228 16.78 5.57 5.34
C LEU A 228 17.02 4.28 4.56
N GLY A 229 16.00 3.45 4.42
CA GLY A 229 16.07 2.16 3.74
C GLY A 229 14.95 1.24 4.18
N TYR A 230 15.08 -0.04 3.85
CA TYR A 230 14.14 -1.08 4.24
C TYR A 230 14.79 -2.46 4.31
N TYR A 231 14.11 -3.40 4.94
CA TYR A 231 14.41 -4.81 4.80
C TYR A 231 13.13 -5.63 4.63
N ILE A 232 13.28 -6.77 3.94
CA ILE A 232 12.19 -7.72 3.67
C ILE A 232 12.51 -9.04 4.35
N THR A 233 11.55 -9.57 5.07
CA THR A 233 11.62 -10.90 5.71
C THR A 233 10.56 -11.84 5.14
N VAL A 234 10.87 -13.14 5.14
CA VAL A 234 9.96 -14.21 4.71
C VAL A 234 9.98 -15.32 5.74
N LYS A 235 8.79 -15.75 6.17
CA LYS A 235 8.60 -16.85 7.14
C LYS A 235 7.62 -17.88 6.60
N GLU A 236 7.83 -19.15 6.96
CA GLU A 236 6.78 -20.15 6.74
C GLU A 236 5.55 -19.79 7.60
N LEU A 237 4.37 -20.00 7.03
CA LEU A 237 3.13 -19.86 7.82
C LEU A 237 3.02 -21.02 8.78
N SER A 238 2.90 -20.72 10.06
CA SER A 238 2.71 -21.69 11.16
C SER A 238 1.31 -22.27 11.17
#